data_3b6a38287b1f092de100ee25a6c949a5
#
_entry.id   3b6a38287b1f092de100ee25a6c949a5
#
_cell.length_a   1.000
_cell.length_b   1.000
_cell.length_c   1.000
_cell.angle_alpha   90.00
_cell.angle_beta   90.00
_cell.angle_gamma   90.00
#
_symmetry.space_group_name_H-M   'P 1'
#
loop_
_entity.id
_entity.type
_entity.pdbx_description
1 polymer ?
#
loop_
_entity_poly.entity_id
_entity_poly.type
_entity_poly.pdbx_seq_one_letter_code
_entity_poly.pdbx_strand_id
1 'polypeptide(L)'
;MVDYSCAIKLSTPISVISAIREAADCDITIKGGKYLEAFAEADTIVFDKTGTLTNAEPVLEKVIPFGTYTESEVLKTAACLEEHFPHSVARAIVKGAAEQNLHHEEEHAEVQYIVAHGIATTLHGERAIIGSKHFVAEDEGIVITPEQQAEIDAKSGACSVVYLAIGSELAGVLCIADPPRAEAKQAITMLQEAGISNLVMLTGDSEQAASRTAEMLGITQYHAQVLPEDKHRYVEELKAEGKRVIMVGDGINDAPALAAA
;
A
#
# COMPACT_ATOMS: atom_id res chain seq x y z
N MET A 1 -35.48 -17.95 46.07
CA MET A 1 -35.80 -17.15 44.87
C MET A 1 -34.50 -16.57 44.37
N VAL A 2 -33.91 -17.06 43.31
CA VAL A 2 -32.71 -16.46 42.72
C VAL A 2 -33.15 -15.21 41.97
N ASP A 3 -32.64 -14.05 42.34
CA ASP A 3 -32.94 -12.80 41.63
C ASP A 3 -32.19 -12.81 40.28
N TYR A 4 -32.95 -13.27 39.25
CA TYR A 4 -32.45 -13.41 37.88
C TYR A 4 -31.94 -12.08 37.31
N SER A 5 -32.51 -10.97 37.74
CA SER A 5 -32.16 -9.62 37.36
C SER A 5 -30.75 -9.22 37.86
N CYS A 6 -30.40 -9.57 39.09
CA CYS A 6 -29.06 -9.31 39.65
C CYS A 6 -27.99 -10.20 39.02
N ALA A 7 -28.31 -11.46 38.71
CA ALA A 7 -27.36 -12.36 38.08
C ALA A 7 -26.97 -11.87 36.67
N ILE A 8 -27.92 -11.43 35.83
CA ILE A 8 -27.67 -10.90 34.50
C ILE A 8 -26.89 -9.59 34.57
N LYS A 9 -27.25 -8.67 35.47
CA LYS A 9 -26.58 -7.38 35.63
C LYS A 9 -25.11 -7.50 36.07
N LEU A 10 -24.74 -8.59 36.74
CA LEU A 10 -23.37 -8.86 37.17
C LEU A 10 -22.58 -9.69 36.13
N SER A 11 -23.22 -10.64 35.46
CA SER A 11 -22.54 -11.52 34.52
C SER A 11 -22.05 -10.81 33.26
N THR A 12 -22.86 -9.90 32.69
CA THR A 12 -22.47 -9.16 31.48
C THR A 12 -21.20 -8.31 31.65
N PRO A 13 -21.10 -7.45 32.70
CA PRO A 13 -19.85 -6.70 32.93
C PRO A 13 -18.63 -7.58 33.17
N ILE A 14 -18.79 -8.71 33.87
CA ILE A 14 -17.69 -9.64 34.15
C ILE A 14 -17.20 -10.27 32.83
N SER A 15 -18.10 -10.70 31.96
CA SER A 15 -17.76 -11.27 30.66
C SER A 15 -17.03 -10.25 29.77
N VAL A 16 -17.50 -9.00 29.76
CA VAL A 16 -16.84 -7.90 29.01
C VAL A 16 -15.42 -7.64 29.54
N ILE A 17 -15.25 -7.57 30.87
CA ILE A 17 -13.94 -7.36 31.48
C ILE A 17 -13.00 -8.54 31.19
N SER A 18 -13.51 -9.77 31.23
CA SER A 18 -12.74 -10.96 30.92
C SER A 18 -12.27 -10.95 29.45
N ALA A 19 -13.16 -10.59 28.51
CA ALA A 19 -12.83 -10.50 27.10
C ALA A 19 -11.81 -9.39 26.79
N ILE A 20 -11.94 -8.22 27.46
CA ILE A 20 -10.96 -7.14 27.33
C ILE A 20 -9.59 -7.58 27.86
N ARG A 21 -9.55 -8.33 28.95
CA ARG A 21 -8.31 -8.87 29.51
C ARG A 21 -7.67 -9.89 28.57
N GLU A 22 -8.45 -10.81 28.06
CA GLU A 22 -7.97 -11.83 27.10
C GLU A 22 -7.41 -11.18 25.84
N ALA A 23 -8.07 -10.13 25.32
CA ALA A 23 -7.55 -9.33 24.21
C ALA A 23 -6.21 -8.65 24.57
N ALA A 24 -6.09 -8.11 25.79
CA ALA A 24 -4.85 -7.46 26.26
C ALA A 24 -3.69 -8.46 26.39
N ASP A 25 -3.95 -9.72 26.73
CA ASP A 25 -2.95 -10.79 26.77
C ASP A 25 -2.44 -11.13 25.32
N CYS A 26 -3.16 -10.69 24.28
CA CYS A 26 -2.77 -10.76 22.86
C CYS A 26 -2.29 -9.42 22.30
N ASP A 27 -1.90 -8.46 23.14
CA ASP A 27 -1.48 -7.09 22.77
C ASP A 27 -2.58 -6.27 22.05
N ILE A 28 -3.86 -6.62 22.24
CA ILE A 28 -5.00 -5.93 21.66
C ILE A 28 -5.68 -5.06 22.71
N THR A 29 -5.74 -3.74 22.49
CA THR A 29 -6.44 -2.80 23.38
C THR A 29 -7.85 -2.53 22.88
N ILE A 30 -8.87 -3.00 23.63
CA ILE A 30 -10.27 -2.72 23.35
C ILE A 30 -10.74 -1.52 24.15
N LYS A 31 -11.21 -0.46 23.48
CA LYS A 31 -11.58 0.82 24.10
C LYS A 31 -12.92 0.82 24.85
N GLY A 32 -13.60 -0.31 24.96
CA GLY A 32 -14.84 -0.46 25.74
C GLY A 32 -15.75 -1.59 25.24
N GLY A 33 -16.66 -2.02 26.10
CA GLY A 33 -17.54 -3.18 25.84
C GLY A 33 -18.44 -3.02 24.62
N LYS A 34 -18.87 -1.80 24.29
CA LYS A 34 -19.67 -1.54 23.08
C LYS A 34 -18.97 -1.97 21.77
N TYR A 35 -17.64 -1.92 21.77
CA TYR A 35 -16.86 -2.34 20.60
C TYR A 35 -16.78 -3.86 20.46
N LEU A 36 -16.81 -4.60 21.58
CA LEU A 36 -16.93 -6.06 21.54
C LEU A 36 -18.25 -6.52 20.92
N GLU A 37 -19.35 -5.84 21.25
CA GLU A 37 -20.65 -6.12 20.64
C GLU A 37 -20.63 -5.79 19.14
N ALA A 38 -20.06 -4.64 18.75
CA ALA A 38 -19.91 -4.25 17.35
C ALA A 38 -19.07 -5.26 16.55
N PHE A 39 -17.96 -5.76 17.12
CA PHE A 39 -17.15 -6.80 16.50
C PHE A 39 -17.92 -8.12 16.31
N ALA A 40 -18.70 -8.52 17.31
CA ALA A 40 -19.50 -9.76 17.24
C ALA A 40 -20.62 -9.70 16.19
N GLU A 41 -21.08 -8.51 15.86
CA GLU A 41 -22.16 -8.29 14.90
C GLU A 41 -21.65 -7.96 13.48
N ALA A 42 -20.36 -7.73 13.31
CA ALA A 42 -19.77 -7.36 12.03
C ALA A 42 -19.90 -8.47 10.99
N ASP A 43 -20.26 -8.10 9.78
CA ASP A 43 -20.36 -8.98 8.61
C ASP A 43 -19.39 -8.59 7.49
N THR A 44 -18.78 -7.41 7.62
CA THR A 44 -17.93 -6.80 6.59
C THR A 44 -16.68 -6.21 7.23
N ILE A 45 -15.50 -6.56 6.71
CA ILE A 45 -14.24 -5.93 7.09
C ILE A 45 -13.62 -5.28 5.88
N VAL A 46 -13.29 -4.00 6.03
CA VAL A 46 -12.57 -3.20 5.04
C VAL A 46 -11.13 -3.04 5.49
N PHE A 47 -10.19 -3.44 4.67
CA PHE A 47 -8.76 -3.32 4.92
C PHE A 47 -8.15 -2.21 4.08
N ASP A 48 -7.35 -1.35 4.69
CA ASP A 48 -6.32 -0.68 3.92
C ASP A 48 -5.21 -1.67 3.53
N LYS A 49 -4.58 -1.47 2.36
CA LYS A 49 -3.49 -2.34 1.93
C LYS A 49 -2.19 -1.98 2.66
N THR A 50 -1.75 -0.73 2.48
CA THR A 50 -0.40 -0.29 2.84
C THR A 50 -0.25 -0.10 4.35
N GLY A 51 0.73 -0.78 4.98
CA GLY A 51 0.92 -0.72 6.43
C GLY A 51 -0.04 -1.58 7.25
N THR A 52 -1.08 -2.14 6.62
CA THR A 52 -2.06 -3.03 7.25
C THR A 52 -1.91 -4.46 6.76
N LEU A 53 -2.28 -4.75 5.51
CA LEU A 53 -2.04 -6.05 4.88
C LEU A 53 -0.58 -6.25 4.46
N THR A 54 0.18 -5.17 4.33
CA THR A 54 1.61 -5.14 4.04
C THR A 54 2.38 -4.51 5.20
N ASN A 55 3.71 -4.62 5.17
CA ASN A 55 4.57 -4.00 6.19
C ASN A 55 4.86 -2.51 5.92
N ALA A 56 4.39 -1.94 4.81
CA ALA A 56 4.80 -0.62 4.31
C ALA A 56 6.33 -0.49 4.14
N GLU A 57 6.98 -1.60 3.86
CA GLU A 57 8.40 -1.69 3.54
C GLU A 57 8.57 -2.13 2.09
N PRO A 58 8.39 -1.22 1.12
CA PRO A 58 8.54 -1.56 -0.28
C PRO A 58 9.96 -2.01 -0.56
N VAL A 59 10.08 -2.93 -1.51
CA VAL A 59 11.36 -3.49 -1.96
C VAL A 59 11.48 -3.35 -3.48
N LEU A 60 12.70 -3.15 -3.95
CA LEU A 60 12.97 -3.23 -5.38
C LEU A 60 12.92 -4.68 -5.83
N GLU A 61 11.95 -5.02 -6.67
CA GLU A 61 11.78 -6.39 -7.18
C GLU A 61 12.52 -6.59 -8.50
N LYS A 62 12.45 -5.61 -9.39
CA LYS A 62 13.03 -5.71 -10.73
C LYS A 62 13.34 -4.34 -11.33
N VAL A 63 14.33 -4.32 -12.20
CA VAL A 63 14.64 -3.19 -13.08
C VAL A 63 14.45 -3.65 -14.54
N ILE A 64 13.79 -2.85 -15.35
CA ILE A 64 13.57 -3.12 -16.77
C ILE A 64 14.22 -1.96 -17.53
N PRO A 65 15.40 -2.18 -18.12
CA PRO A 65 16.10 -1.14 -18.88
C PRO A 65 15.54 -1.04 -20.29
N PHE A 66 15.67 0.14 -20.90
CA PHE A 66 15.32 0.43 -22.29
C PHE A 66 16.47 1.09 -23.03
N GLY A 67 16.41 1.04 -24.35
CA GLY A 67 17.44 1.64 -25.23
C GLY A 67 18.79 0.97 -25.05
N THR A 68 19.81 1.79 -24.80
CA THR A 68 21.20 1.33 -24.62
C THR A 68 21.59 1.13 -23.14
N TYR A 69 20.66 1.40 -22.21
CA TYR A 69 20.93 1.32 -20.77
C TYR A 69 20.90 -0.11 -20.26
N THR A 70 21.73 -0.40 -19.29
CA THR A 70 21.73 -1.65 -18.52
C THR A 70 20.90 -1.52 -17.24
N GLU A 71 20.49 -2.66 -16.65
CA GLU A 71 19.80 -2.67 -15.35
C GLU A 71 20.60 -1.93 -14.26
N SER A 72 21.92 -2.14 -14.24
CA SER A 72 22.82 -1.51 -13.27
C SER A 72 22.91 0.01 -13.45
N GLU A 73 22.93 0.50 -14.69
CA GLU A 73 22.96 1.95 -14.97
C GLU A 73 21.64 2.61 -14.58
N VAL A 74 20.51 2.01 -14.94
CA VAL A 74 19.17 2.49 -14.55
C VAL A 74 19.05 2.54 -13.03
N LEU A 75 19.45 1.47 -12.33
CA LEU A 75 19.35 1.41 -10.87
C LEU A 75 20.29 2.39 -10.18
N LYS A 76 21.54 2.49 -10.64
CA LYS A 76 22.54 3.44 -10.13
C LYS A 76 22.05 4.87 -10.28
N THR A 77 21.54 5.24 -11.44
CA THR A 77 21.01 6.58 -11.72
C THR A 77 19.76 6.86 -10.86
N ALA A 78 18.82 5.93 -10.77
CA ALA A 78 17.64 6.09 -9.95
C ALA A 78 17.99 6.26 -8.46
N ALA A 79 18.94 5.49 -7.94
CA ALA A 79 19.39 5.59 -6.55
C ALA A 79 20.05 6.95 -6.27
N CYS A 80 20.88 7.44 -7.19
CA CYS A 80 21.50 8.76 -7.10
C CYS A 80 20.45 9.89 -7.03
N LEU A 81 19.39 9.82 -7.83
CA LEU A 81 18.32 10.81 -7.83
C LEU A 81 17.46 10.77 -6.56
N GLU A 82 17.22 9.59 -6.01
CA GLU A 82 16.31 9.34 -4.89
C GLU A 82 17.00 9.43 -3.52
N GLU A 83 18.34 9.42 -3.43
CA GLU A 83 19.09 9.35 -2.18
C GLU A 83 18.73 10.46 -1.18
N HIS A 84 18.42 11.64 -1.68
CA HIS A 84 18.10 12.80 -0.83
C HIS A 84 16.64 12.87 -0.38
N PHE A 85 15.80 11.95 -0.82
CA PHE A 85 14.35 11.95 -0.56
C PHE A 85 13.93 10.79 0.34
N PRO A 86 13.58 11.03 1.61
CA PRO A 86 13.38 9.98 2.61
C PRO A 86 11.98 9.33 2.54
N HIS A 87 11.40 9.15 1.35
CA HIS A 87 10.14 8.38 1.22
C HIS A 87 10.38 6.88 1.01
N SER A 88 9.35 6.07 1.20
CA SER A 88 9.48 4.60 1.24
C SER A 88 10.01 4.00 -0.06
N VAL A 89 9.57 4.52 -1.21
CA VAL A 89 10.00 4.07 -2.54
C VAL A 89 11.47 4.42 -2.78
N ALA A 90 11.89 5.65 -2.44
CA ALA A 90 13.29 6.06 -2.52
C ALA A 90 14.21 5.14 -1.71
N ARG A 91 13.82 4.85 -0.47
CA ARG A 91 14.58 3.91 0.37
C ARG A 91 14.68 2.52 -0.24
N ALA A 92 13.62 2.02 -0.90
CA ALA A 92 13.64 0.73 -1.58
C ALA A 92 14.64 0.73 -2.76
N ILE A 93 14.68 1.79 -3.55
CA ILE A 93 15.58 1.95 -4.69
C ILE A 93 17.04 2.03 -4.21
N VAL A 94 17.33 2.91 -3.24
CA VAL A 94 18.68 3.09 -2.70
C VAL A 94 19.18 1.80 -2.03
N LYS A 95 18.32 1.12 -1.26
CA LYS A 95 18.64 -0.18 -0.66
C LYS A 95 18.92 -1.24 -1.72
N GLY A 96 18.10 -1.32 -2.78
CA GLY A 96 18.30 -2.25 -3.88
C GLY A 96 19.61 -2.02 -4.61
N ALA A 97 20.04 -0.76 -4.80
CA ALA A 97 21.35 -0.42 -5.37
C ALA A 97 22.50 -0.84 -4.44
N ALA A 98 22.37 -0.61 -3.13
CA ALA A 98 23.37 -0.99 -2.14
C ALA A 98 23.55 -2.52 -2.05
N GLU A 99 22.47 -3.29 -2.11
CA GLU A 99 22.50 -4.78 -2.12
C GLU A 99 23.24 -5.33 -3.34
N GLN A 100 23.20 -4.61 -4.46
CA GLN A 100 23.96 -4.95 -5.69
C GLN A 100 25.38 -4.33 -5.71
N ASN A 101 25.82 -3.72 -4.61
CA ASN A 101 27.12 -3.03 -4.49
C ASN A 101 27.31 -1.92 -5.57
N LEU A 102 26.23 -1.30 -6.00
CA LEU A 102 26.27 -0.18 -6.94
C LEU A 102 26.53 1.11 -6.16
N HIS A 103 27.83 1.47 -6.04
CA HIS A 103 28.21 2.75 -5.49
C HIS A 103 28.07 3.84 -6.55
N HIS A 104 27.51 4.97 -6.18
CA HIS A 104 27.47 6.17 -7.01
C HIS A 104 28.19 7.31 -6.28
N GLU A 105 28.89 8.13 -7.03
CA GLU A 105 29.31 9.45 -6.58
C GLU A 105 28.19 10.42 -6.92
N GLU A 106 28.02 11.49 -6.15
CA GLU A 106 27.03 12.54 -6.45
C GLU A 106 27.44 13.23 -7.77
N GLU A 107 26.81 12.84 -8.87
CA GLU A 107 27.13 13.32 -10.22
C GLU A 107 26.04 14.26 -10.78
N HIS A 108 25.03 14.61 -9.95
CA HIS A 108 23.93 15.46 -10.38
C HIS A 108 24.10 16.91 -9.92
N ALA A 109 23.47 17.82 -10.69
CA ALA A 109 23.28 19.21 -10.30
C ALA A 109 22.18 19.32 -9.20
N GLU A 110 21.78 20.55 -8.86
CA GLU A 110 20.71 20.79 -7.92
C GLU A 110 19.43 20.02 -8.30
N VAL A 111 18.92 19.19 -7.37
CA VAL A 111 17.75 18.34 -7.59
C VAL A 111 16.49 19.16 -7.34
N GLN A 112 15.59 19.19 -8.31
CA GLN A 112 14.27 19.80 -8.19
C GLN A 112 13.23 18.76 -7.83
N TYR A 113 12.68 18.84 -6.63
CA TYR A 113 11.56 18.02 -6.20
C TYR A 113 10.23 18.61 -6.67
N ILE A 114 9.48 17.85 -7.44
CA ILE A 114 8.13 18.22 -7.89
C ILE A 114 7.13 17.45 -7.03
N VAL A 115 6.49 18.18 -6.10
CA VAL A 115 5.61 17.61 -5.07
C VAL A 115 4.54 16.69 -5.70
N ALA A 116 4.45 15.47 -5.17
CA ALA A 116 3.52 14.40 -5.57
C ALA A 116 3.70 13.81 -6.99
N HIS A 117 4.68 14.28 -7.78
CA HIS A 117 4.85 13.84 -9.17
C HIS A 117 6.17 13.08 -9.39
N GLY A 118 7.28 13.61 -8.92
CA GLY A 118 8.61 13.00 -9.12
C GLY A 118 9.76 13.95 -8.87
N ILE A 119 10.92 13.58 -9.36
CA ILE A 119 12.17 14.29 -9.22
C ILE A 119 12.72 14.63 -10.61
N ALA A 120 13.21 15.85 -10.79
CA ALA A 120 13.91 16.27 -11.98
C ALA A 120 15.27 16.88 -11.61
N THR A 121 16.31 16.55 -12.36
CA THR A 121 17.65 17.14 -12.21
C THR A 121 18.37 17.16 -13.55
N THR A 122 19.62 17.62 -13.55
CA THR A 122 20.54 17.53 -14.69
C THR A 122 21.68 16.59 -14.34
N LEU A 123 21.85 15.53 -15.13
CA LEU A 123 22.91 14.54 -15.01
C LEU A 123 23.80 14.63 -16.26
N HIS A 124 25.09 14.88 -16.10
CA HIS A 124 26.06 15.05 -17.22
C HIS A 124 25.62 16.03 -18.32
N GLY A 125 24.83 17.05 -17.97
CA GLY A 125 24.31 18.04 -18.91
C GLY A 125 22.99 17.65 -19.59
N GLU A 126 22.44 16.47 -19.33
CA GLU A 126 21.13 16.03 -19.79
C GLU A 126 20.10 16.05 -18.67
N ARG A 127 18.86 16.34 -19.01
CA ARG A 127 17.76 16.30 -18.04
C ARG A 127 17.48 14.85 -17.64
N ALA A 128 17.51 14.55 -16.36
CA ALA A 128 17.14 13.26 -15.79
C ALA A 128 15.90 13.43 -14.92
N ILE A 129 14.89 12.59 -15.12
CA ILE A 129 13.62 12.62 -14.40
C ILE A 129 13.23 11.22 -13.93
N ILE A 130 12.73 11.15 -12.69
CA ILE A 130 12.23 9.91 -12.11
C ILE A 130 10.88 10.17 -11.44
N GLY A 131 9.89 9.29 -11.65
CA GLY A 131 8.59 9.46 -11.04
C GLY A 131 7.50 8.57 -11.63
N SER A 132 6.24 9.01 -11.46
CA SER A 132 5.07 8.30 -11.98
C SER A 132 5.02 8.34 -13.51
N LYS A 133 4.23 7.43 -14.10
CA LYS A 133 3.98 7.46 -15.56
C LYS A 133 3.41 8.80 -16.02
N HIS A 134 2.45 9.35 -15.26
CA HIS A 134 1.84 10.64 -15.55
C HIS A 134 2.90 11.75 -15.62
N PHE A 135 3.74 11.84 -14.60
CA PHE A 135 4.82 12.83 -14.55
C PHE A 135 5.77 12.70 -15.75
N VAL A 136 6.27 11.49 -16.03
CA VAL A 136 7.28 11.28 -17.07
C VAL A 136 6.68 11.46 -18.47
N ALA A 137 5.48 10.93 -18.72
CA ALA A 137 4.89 10.91 -20.06
C ALA A 137 4.02 12.15 -20.38
N GLU A 138 3.25 12.64 -19.39
CA GLU A 138 2.28 13.72 -19.65
C GLU A 138 2.86 15.08 -19.27
N ASP A 139 3.49 15.23 -18.10
CA ASP A 139 4.04 16.53 -17.66
C ASP A 139 5.37 16.84 -18.35
N GLU A 140 6.26 15.86 -18.48
CA GLU A 140 7.60 16.03 -19.05
C GLU A 140 7.67 15.62 -20.54
N GLY A 141 6.61 15.04 -21.09
CA GLY A 141 6.45 14.79 -22.52
C GLY A 141 7.32 13.66 -23.08
N ILE A 142 7.83 12.75 -22.23
CA ILE A 142 8.62 11.60 -22.68
C ILE A 142 7.72 10.59 -23.38
N VAL A 143 8.07 10.24 -24.61
CA VAL A 143 7.30 9.28 -25.40
C VAL A 143 7.61 7.85 -24.95
N ILE A 144 6.59 7.17 -24.43
CA ILE A 144 6.65 5.73 -24.13
C ILE A 144 5.99 4.99 -25.29
N THR A 145 6.75 4.16 -26.02
CA THR A 145 6.19 3.46 -27.17
C THR A 145 5.23 2.34 -26.74
N PRO A 146 4.28 1.95 -27.60
CA PRO A 146 3.36 0.83 -27.32
C PRO A 146 4.10 -0.47 -26.96
N GLU A 147 5.25 -0.72 -27.62
CA GLU A 147 6.08 -1.90 -27.35
C GLU A 147 6.70 -1.85 -25.96
N GLN A 148 7.25 -0.68 -25.55
CA GLN A 148 7.78 -0.47 -24.21
C GLN A 148 6.68 -0.63 -23.15
N GLN A 149 5.50 -0.05 -23.39
CA GLN A 149 4.38 -0.19 -22.48
C GLN A 149 3.94 -1.65 -22.33
N ALA A 150 3.83 -2.39 -23.43
CA ALA A 150 3.48 -3.81 -23.39
C ALA A 150 4.52 -4.64 -22.62
N GLU A 151 5.81 -4.32 -22.77
CA GLU A 151 6.89 -4.96 -22.01
C GLU A 151 6.82 -4.65 -20.51
N ILE A 152 6.55 -3.37 -20.14
CA ILE A 152 6.35 -2.96 -18.77
C ILE A 152 5.18 -3.72 -18.16
N ASP A 153 4.02 -3.73 -18.82
CA ASP A 153 2.80 -4.39 -18.33
C ASP A 153 2.99 -5.91 -18.16
N ALA A 154 3.74 -6.54 -19.06
CA ALA A 154 4.05 -7.96 -18.98
C ALA A 154 5.01 -8.31 -17.83
N LYS A 155 5.97 -7.42 -17.53
CA LYS A 155 7.06 -7.70 -16.59
C LYS A 155 6.87 -7.09 -15.21
N SER A 156 6.07 -6.04 -15.05
CA SER A 156 5.89 -5.32 -13.77
C SER A 156 5.09 -6.11 -12.73
N GLY A 157 4.26 -7.01 -13.19
CA GLY A 157 3.51 -7.83 -12.23
C GLY A 157 2.56 -7.03 -11.35
N ALA A 158 2.61 -7.29 -10.04
CA ALA A 158 1.83 -6.58 -9.01
C ALA A 158 2.57 -5.37 -8.43
N CYS A 159 3.68 -4.95 -9.05
CA CYS A 159 4.51 -3.88 -8.55
C CYS A 159 3.98 -2.50 -8.93
N SER A 160 4.25 -1.53 -8.09
CA SER A 160 4.21 -0.12 -8.49
C SER A 160 5.41 0.18 -9.38
N VAL A 161 5.20 0.90 -10.48
CA VAL A 161 6.23 1.18 -11.47
C VAL A 161 6.69 2.62 -11.36
N VAL A 162 8.01 2.80 -11.19
CA VAL A 162 8.67 4.09 -11.21
C VAL A 162 9.43 4.22 -12.53
N TYR A 163 9.22 5.31 -13.24
CA TYR A 163 9.79 5.57 -14.56
C TYR A 163 11.01 6.46 -14.44
N LEU A 164 12.10 6.09 -15.12
CA LEU A 164 13.33 6.88 -15.24
C LEU A 164 13.53 7.26 -16.70
N ALA A 165 13.66 8.54 -16.98
CA ALA A 165 14.03 9.02 -18.30
C ALA A 165 15.28 9.92 -18.22
N ILE A 166 16.10 9.88 -19.27
CA ILE A 166 17.31 10.69 -19.42
C ILE A 166 17.26 11.35 -20.79
N GLY A 167 17.47 12.66 -20.83
CA GLY A 167 17.27 13.45 -22.05
C GLY A 167 15.79 13.41 -22.48
N SER A 168 15.53 12.86 -23.66
CA SER A 168 14.17 12.71 -24.22
C SER A 168 13.70 11.27 -24.31
N GLU A 169 14.43 10.32 -23.72
CA GLU A 169 14.16 8.88 -23.87
C GLU A 169 13.91 8.21 -22.53
N LEU A 170 13.03 7.20 -22.54
CA LEU A 170 12.82 6.33 -21.40
C LEU A 170 14.07 5.45 -21.22
N ALA A 171 14.83 5.65 -20.14
CA ALA A 171 16.00 4.86 -19.81
C ALA A 171 15.66 3.51 -19.17
N GLY A 172 14.57 3.47 -18.40
CA GLY A 172 14.10 2.25 -17.78
C GLY A 172 12.98 2.48 -16.78
N VAL A 173 12.52 1.38 -16.21
CA VAL A 173 11.54 1.42 -15.11
C VAL A 173 11.99 0.52 -13.97
N LEU A 174 11.62 0.92 -12.75
CA LEU A 174 11.88 0.19 -11.52
C LEU A 174 10.55 -0.35 -10.98
N CYS A 175 10.49 -1.64 -10.75
CA CYS A 175 9.33 -2.32 -10.21
C CYS A 175 9.48 -2.42 -8.69
N ILE A 176 8.63 -1.72 -7.96
CA ILE A 176 8.64 -1.65 -6.51
C ILE A 176 7.47 -2.47 -5.99
N ALA A 177 7.77 -3.52 -5.24
CA ALA A 177 6.78 -4.37 -4.59
C ALA A 177 6.59 -3.93 -3.14
N ASP A 178 5.35 -4.02 -2.66
CA ASP A 178 5.02 -3.93 -1.24
C ASP A 178 4.38 -5.26 -0.84
N PRO A 179 5.21 -6.25 -0.46
CA PRO A 179 4.74 -7.62 -0.25
C PRO A 179 3.77 -7.69 0.93
N PRO A 180 2.71 -8.51 0.81
CA PRO A 180 1.83 -8.79 1.93
C PRO A 180 2.60 -9.38 3.12
N ARG A 181 2.12 -9.12 4.33
CA ARG A 181 2.61 -9.76 5.55
C ARG A 181 2.49 -11.28 5.43
N ALA A 182 3.44 -12.00 5.99
CA ALA A 182 3.45 -13.47 5.93
C ALA A 182 2.16 -14.08 6.50
N GLU A 183 1.61 -13.47 7.54
CA GLU A 183 0.39 -13.88 8.23
C GLU A 183 -0.91 -13.39 7.58
N ALA A 184 -0.85 -12.43 6.64
CA ALA A 184 -2.05 -11.77 6.09
C ALA A 184 -3.02 -12.77 5.45
N LYS A 185 -2.52 -13.68 4.63
CA LYS A 185 -3.37 -14.70 3.98
C LYS A 185 -4.06 -15.61 4.99
N GLN A 186 -3.34 -16.03 6.02
CA GLN A 186 -3.91 -16.86 7.08
C GLN A 186 -4.98 -16.09 7.87
N ALA A 187 -4.73 -14.82 8.20
CA ALA A 187 -5.69 -13.97 8.88
C ALA A 187 -6.99 -13.81 8.06
N ILE A 188 -6.89 -13.57 6.76
CA ILE A 188 -8.06 -13.51 5.85
C ILE A 188 -8.86 -14.82 5.88
N THR A 189 -8.18 -15.96 5.79
CA THR A 189 -8.82 -17.28 5.86
C THR A 189 -9.56 -17.48 7.19
N MET A 190 -8.91 -17.15 8.32
CA MET A 190 -9.52 -17.28 9.65
C MET A 190 -10.75 -16.39 9.83
N LEU A 191 -10.74 -15.19 9.26
CA LEU A 191 -11.90 -14.28 9.29
C LEU A 191 -13.08 -14.87 8.50
N GLN A 192 -12.80 -15.46 7.33
CA GLN A 192 -13.84 -16.15 6.54
C GLN A 192 -14.42 -17.35 7.29
N GLU A 193 -13.58 -18.15 7.94
CA GLU A 193 -14.00 -19.28 8.77
C GLU A 193 -14.79 -18.83 10.01
N ALA A 194 -14.50 -17.65 10.56
CA ALA A 194 -15.25 -17.02 11.65
C ALA A 194 -16.63 -16.46 11.22
N GLY A 195 -16.95 -16.52 9.91
CA GLY A 195 -18.25 -16.12 9.39
C GLY A 195 -18.32 -14.70 8.82
N ILE A 196 -17.21 -14.00 8.70
CA ILE A 196 -17.14 -12.70 8.01
C ILE A 196 -17.31 -12.95 6.50
N SER A 197 -18.45 -12.54 5.95
CA SER A 197 -18.81 -12.84 4.57
C SER A 197 -18.22 -11.87 3.53
N ASN A 198 -17.93 -10.64 3.95
CA ASN A 198 -17.43 -9.60 3.06
C ASN A 198 -16.07 -9.08 3.53
N LEU A 199 -15.04 -9.34 2.74
CA LEU A 199 -13.70 -8.80 2.95
C LEU A 199 -13.36 -7.90 1.77
N VAL A 200 -13.12 -6.64 2.04
CA VAL A 200 -12.88 -5.59 1.03
C VAL A 200 -11.50 -4.99 1.24
N MET A 201 -10.72 -4.83 0.19
CA MET A 201 -9.44 -4.12 0.23
C MET A 201 -9.56 -2.77 -0.46
N LEU A 202 -9.10 -1.70 0.20
CA LEU A 202 -8.93 -0.37 -0.39
C LEU A 202 -7.45 -0.08 -0.60
N THR A 203 -7.09 0.44 -1.76
CA THR A 203 -5.69 0.80 -2.06
C THR A 203 -5.60 1.95 -3.06
N GLY A 204 -4.57 2.79 -2.91
CA GLY A 204 -4.20 3.80 -3.90
C GLY A 204 -3.45 3.24 -5.12
N ASP A 205 -3.10 1.95 -5.12
CA ASP A 205 -2.35 1.31 -6.20
C ASP A 205 -3.17 1.21 -7.50
N SER A 206 -2.46 0.86 -8.58
CA SER A 206 -3.08 0.55 -9.87
C SER A 206 -4.00 -0.67 -9.78
N GLU A 207 -4.99 -0.73 -10.67
CA GLU A 207 -5.94 -1.84 -10.77
C GLU A 207 -5.24 -3.20 -10.85
N GLN A 208 -4.16 -3.29 -11.65
CA GLN A 208 -3.39 -4.52 -11.83
C GLN A 208 -2.69 -4.97 -10.54
N ALA A 209 -2.09 -4.04 -9.79
CA ALA A 209 -1.42 -4.34 -8.52
C ALA A 209 -2.44 -4.75 -7.44
N ALA A 210 -3.59 -4.05 -7.38
CA ALA A 210 -4.66 -4.35 -6.45
C ALA A 210 -5.27 -5.73 -6.70
N SER A 211 -5.61 -6.05 -7.95
CA SER A 211 -6.16 -7.34 -8.36
C SER A 211 -5.26 -8.49 -7.94
N ARG A 212 -3.97 -8.41 -8.23
CA ARG A 212 -3.01 -9.47 -7.87
C ARG A 212 -2.83 -9.64 -6.37
N THR A 213 -2.77 -8.53 -5.62
CA THR A 213 -2.69 -8.59 -4.15
C THR A 213 -3.95 -9.24 -3.57
N ALA A 214 -5.12 -8.85 -4.07
CA ALA A 214 -6.39 -9.43 -3.64
C ALA A 214 -6.46 -10.95 -3.92
N GLU A 215 -6.03 -11.38 -5.11
CA GLU A 215 -5.94 -12.79 -5.48
C GLU A 215 -4.99 -13.58 -4.57
N MET A 216 -3.78 -13.05 -4.30
CA MET A 216 -2.79 -13.68 -3.42
C MET A 216 -3.34 -13.88 -2.01
N LEU A 217 -4.11 -12.93 -1.49
CA LEU A 217 -4.68 -12.95 -0.15
C LEU A 217 -6.02 -13.70 -0.08
N GLY A 218 -6.69 -13.96 -1.21
CA GLY A 218 -8.03 -14.57 -1.24
C GLY A 218 -9.14 -13.57 -0.92
N ILE A 219 -8.93 -12.27 -1.17
CA ILE A 219 -9.92 -11.21 -1.04
C ILE A 219 -10.64 -11.08 -2.38
N THR A 220 -11.98 -11.14 -2.37
CA THR A 220 -12.79 -11.12 -3.60
C THR A 220 -13.26 -9.73 -4.02
N GLN A 221 -13.23 -8.77 -3.12
CA GLN A 221 -13.68 -7.40 -3.36
C GLN A 221 -12.54 -6.43 -3.06
N TYR A 222 -12.22 -5.56 -4.02
CA TYR A 222 -11.23 -4.52 -3.83
C TYR A 222 -11.58 -3.27 -4.64
N HIS A 223 -11.06 -2.13 -4.19
CA HIS A 223 -11.10 -0.87 -4.91
C HIS A 223 -9.68 -0.34 -5.04
N ALA A 224 -9.27 -0.13 -6.28
CA ALA A 224 -7.97 0.42 -6.66
C ALA A 224 -8.05 1.94 -6.88
N GLN A 225 -6.90 2.60 -6.91
CA GLN A 225 -6.76 4.03 -7.19
C GLN A 225 -7.62 4.92 -6.26
N VAL A 226 -7.85 4.45 -5.02
CA VAL A 226 -8.65 5.17 -4.02
C VAL A 226 -7.78 6.24 -3.37
N LEU A 227 -8.23 7.49 -3.45
CA LEU A 227 -7.57 8.59 -2.73
C LEU A 227 -7.82 8.47 -1.22
N PRO A 228 -6.88 8.91 -0.36
CA PRO A 228 -7.05 8.86 1.09
C PRO A 228 -8.35 9.52 1.56
N GLU A 229 -8.71 10.65 0.96
CA GLU A 229 -9.94 11.39 1.24
C GLU A 229 -11.22 10.67 0.82
N ASP A 230 -11.15 9.72 -0.12
CA ASP A 230 -12.33 8.99 -0.61
C ASP A 230 -12.59 7.69 0.16
N LYS A 231 -11.63 7.18 0.93
CA LYS A 231 -11.78 5.91 1.65
C LYS A 231 -12.99 5.89 2.59
N HIS A 232 -13.28 7.01 3.26
CA HIS A 232 -14.45 7.12 4.15
C HIS A 232 -15.77 6.92 3.40
N ARG A 233 -15.86 7.39 2.14
CA ARG A 233 -17.07 7.25 1.31
C ARG A 233 -17.42 5.80 1.04
N TYR A 234 -16.42 4.94 0.76
CA TYR A 234 -16.65 3.51 0.57
C TYR A 234 -17.19 2.84 1.84
N VAL A 235 -16.70 3.23 3.01
CA VAL A 235 -17.23 2.74 4.29
C VAL A 235 -18.66 3.20 4.49
N GLU A 236 -19.00 4.45 4.21
CA GLU A 236 -20.35 4.99 4.31
C GLU A 236 -21.33 4.32 3.32
N GLU A 237 -20.90 4.05 2.08
CA GLU A 237 -21.69 3.34 1.08
C GLU A 237 -22.06 1.92 1.56
N LEU A 238 -21.08 1.15 2.09
CA LEU A 238 -21.32 -0.17 2.66
C LEU A 238 -22.31 -0.11 3.86
N LYS A 239 -22.18 0.90 4.73
CA LYS A 239 -23.14 1.09 5.85
C LYS A 239 -24.53 1.47 5.35
N ALA A 240 -24.62 2.28 4.29
CA ALA A 240 -25.93 2.61 3.67
C ALA A 240 -26.62 1.38 3.05
N GLU A 241 -25.85 0.38 2.61
CA GLU A 241 -26.35 -0.93 2.17
C GLU A 241 -26.78 -1.83 3.35
N GLY A 242 -26.64 -1.36 4.59
CA GLY A 242 -27.03 -2.10 5.79
C GLY A 242 -25.95 -3.05 6.32
N LYS A 243 -24.71 -2.93 5.84
CA LYS A 243 -23.57 -3.71 6.33
C LYS A 243 -23.08 -3.19 7.68
N ARG A 244 -22.58 -4.10 8.51
CA ARG A 244 -21.89 -3.79 9.77
C ARG A 244 -20.38 -3.86 9.54
N VAL A 245 -19.80 -2.69 9.36
CA VAL A 245 -18.44 -2.53 8.83
C VAL A 245 -17.42 -2.35 9.96
N ILE A 246 -16.33 -3.10 9.90
CA ILE A 246 -15.08 -2.85 10.61
C ILE A 246 -14.08 -2.31 9.60
N MET A 247 -13.44 -1.18 9.89
CA MET A 247 -12.29 -0.68 9.13
C MET A 247 -11.00 -1.03 9.85
N VAL A 248 -10.03 -1.57 9.09
CA VAL A 248 -8.68 -1.87 9.58
C VAL A 248 -7.68 -1.06 8.77
N GLY A 249 -6.88 -0.24 9.43
CA GLY A 249 -5.92 0.67 8.81
C GLY A 249 -4.82 1.10 9.77
N ASP A 250 -3.78 1.78 9.26
CA ASP A 250 -2.61 2.24 10.03
C ASP A 250 -2.87 3.46 10.93
N GLY A 251 -4.01 4.12 10.75
CA GLY A 251 -4.50 5.22 11.58
C GLY A 251 -4.07 6.63 11.14
N ILE A 252 -3.02 6.79 10.36
CA ILE A 252 -2.53 8.12 9.96
C ILE A 252 -3.31 8.61 8.73
N ASN A 253 -3.32 7.82 7.67
CA ASN A 253 -3.98 8.15 6.41
C ASN A 253 -5.47 7.75 6.41
N ASP A 254 -5.86 6.83 7.27
CA ASP A 254 -7.19 6.21 7.32
C ASP A 254 -8.11 6.80 8.39
N ALA A 255 -7.67 7.84 9.13
CA ALA A 255 -8.42 8.41 10.23
C ALA A 255 -9.89 8.76 9.89
N PRO A 256 -10.22 9.36 8.72
CA PRO A 256 -11.61 9.60 8.33
C PRO A 256 -12.40 8.30 8.10
N ALA A 257 -11.81 7.30 7.46
CA ALA A 257 -12.45 6.01 7.20
C ALA A 257 -12.66 5.19 8.48
N LEU A 258 -11.68 5.21 9.39
CA LEU A 258 -11.78 4.59 10.72
C LEU A 258 -12.86 5.25 11.59
N ALA A 259 -13.08 6.55 11.45
CA ALA A 259 -14.13 7.27 12.17
C ALA A 259 -15.53 7.02 11.56
N ALA A 260 -15.61 6.66 10.29
CA ALA A 260 -16.86 6.38 9.58
C ALA A 260 -17.39 4.94 9.82
N ALA A 261 -16.53 4.01 10.19
CA ALA A 261 -16.84 2.59 10.41
C ALA A 261 -17.70 2.31 11.66
#